data_78631af075f55663b79eed1befe44bde
#
_entry.id   78631af075f55663b79eed1befe44bde
#
_cell.length_a   1.000
_cell.length_b   1.000
_cell.length_c   1.000
_cell.angle_alpha   90.00
_cell.angle_beta   90.00
_cell.angle_gamma   90.00
#
_symmetry.space_group_name_H-M   'P 1'
#
loop_
_entity.id
_entity.type
_entity.pdbx_description
1 polymer ?
#
loop_
_entity_poly.entity_id
_entity_poly.type
_entity_poly.pdbx_seq_one_letter_code
_entity_poly.pdbx_strand_id
1 'polypeptide(L)'
;MPNQSKPSVPFAAQAVPFDELLAAGKIPADYVSSEYVAQQFVERLVHYILSVPSGSYTMAQLSHLLEQLDPRTQVFFFKRLKETSPESLKDFAPLYYGFMNEFHSLLFT
;
A
#
# COMPACT_ATOMS: atom_id res chain seq x y z
N MET A 1 -5.68 -10.87 33.25
CA MET A 1 -5.41 -10.48 32.65
C MET A 1 -5.37 -10.36 31.87
N PRO A 2 -5.45 -10.09 31.96
CA PRO A 2 -5.28 -9.71 31.06
C PRO A 2 -5.05 -9.52 30.23
N ASN A 3 -4.97 -9.28 30.18
CA ASN A 3 -4.65 -8.94 29.31
C ASN A 3 -4.47 -8.75 28.53
N GLN A 4 -4.32 -8.56 28.58
CA GLN A 4 -4.10 -8.21 27.78
C GLN A 4 -3.83 -8.10 26.99
N SER A 5 -3.86 -7.96 27.10
CA SER A 5 -3.42 -7.69 26.38
C SER A 5 -3.21 -7.78 25.51
N LYS A 6 -3.08 -7.73 25.00
CA LYS A 6 -2.66 -7.63 24.14
C LYS A 6 -2.26 -7.28 23.24
N PRO A 7 -2.55 -6.87 23.05
CA PRO A 7 -2.18 -6.16 21.84
C PRO A 7 -0.75 -6.34 21.42
N SER A 8 -0.18 -7.29 21.84
CA SER A 8 1.20 -7.59 21.48
C SER A 8 1.31 -8.36 20.18
N VAL A 9 0.21 -8.43 19.40
CA VAL A 9 0.27 -9.06 18.07
C VAL A 9 1.07 -8.15 17.15
N PRO A 10 2.19 -8.63 16.56
CA PRO A 10 2.95 -7.80 15.63
C PRO A 10 2.13 -7.40 14.42
N PHE A 11 2.39 -6.23 13.87
CA PHE A 11 1.67 -5.80 12.68
C PHE A 11 1.74 -6.86 11.58
N ALA A 12 2.89 -7.52 11.43
CA ALA A 12 3.07 -8.53 10.42
C ALA A 12 2.11 -9.71 10.54
N ALA A 13 1.56 -9.95 11.73
CA ALA A 13 0.63 -11.05 11.96
C ALA A 13 -0.83 -10.59 11.93
N GLN A 14 -1.08 -9.31 11.79
CA GLN A 14 -2.44 -8.79 11.78
C GLN A 14 -3.05 -8.87 10.39
N ALA A 15 -4.36 -9.15 10.34
CA ALA A 15 -5.10 -9.09 9.09
C ALA A 15 -5.45 -7.62 8.81
N VAL A 16 -5.15 -7.16 7.61
CA VAL A 16 -5.47 -5.79 7.22
C VAL A 16 -6.72 -5.81 6.35
N PRO A 17 -7.78 -5.10 6.73
CA PRO A 17 -9.03 -5.11 5.97
C PRO A 17 -8.95 -4.15 4.78
N PHE A 18 -8.17 -4.53 3.76
CA PHE A 18 -7.93 -3.66 2.61
C PHE A 18 -9.20 -3.27 1.85
N ASP A 19 -10.17 -4.19 1.78
CA ASP A 19 -11.43 -3.88 1.11
C ASP A 19 -12.14 -2.72 1.81
N GLU A 20 -12.11 -2.70 3.14
CA GLU A 20 -12.71 -1.61 3.90
C GLU A 20 -11.90 -0.33 3.78
N LEU A 21 -10.58 -0.43 3.80
CA LEU A 21 -9.72 0.75 3.66
C LEU A 21 -9.89 1.40 2.30
N LEU A 22 -9.96 0.58 1.25
CA LEU A 22 -10.15 1.10 -0.10
C LEU A 22 -11.53 1.74 -0.25
N ALA A 23 -12.55 1.14 0.34
CA ALA A 23 -13.90 1.70 0.30
C ALA A 23 -13.99 3.00 1.09
N ALA A 24 -13.36 3.05 2.26
CA ALA A 24 -13.38 4.24 3.11
C ALA A 24 -12.45 5.34 2.58
N GLY A 25 -11.40 4.95 1.85
CA GLY A 25 -10.45 5.89 1.31
C GLY A 25 -9.53 6.49 2.35
N LYS A 26 -9.22 5.74 3.42
CA LYS A 26 -8.41 6.28 4.49
C LYS A 26 -7.55 5.18 5.12
N ILE A 27 -6.29 5.53 5.43
CA ILE A 27 -5.37 4.63 6.12
C ILE A 27 -5.32 5.03 7.59
N PRO A 28 -5.66 4.13 8.52
CA PRO A 28 -5.50 4.43 9.94
C PRO A 28 -4.04 4.70 10.28
N ALA A 29 -3.82 5.62 11.21
CA ALA A 29 -2.47 6.04 11.57
C ALA A 29 -1.59 4.88 12.05
N ASP A 30 -2.19 3.88 12.66
CA ASP A 30 -1.45 2.72 13.16
C ASP A 30 -0.70 1.96 12.07
N TYR A 31 -1.21 2.00 10.84
CA TYR A 31 -0.60 1.28 9.73
C TYR A 31 0.57 2.02 9.10
N VAL A 32 0.77 3.26 9.50
CA VAL A 32 1.85 4.08 8.95
C VAL A 32 2.59 4.82 10.06
N SER A 33 2.61 4.23 11.25
CA SER A 33 3.18 4.89 12.44
C SER A 33 4.70 5.01 12.39
N SER A 34 5.36 4.21 11.58
CA SER A 34 6.80 4.28 11.36
C SER A 34 7.11 3.84 9.94
N GLU A 35 8.33 4.11 9.50
CA GLU A 35 8.75 3.69 8.16
C GLU A 35 8.65 2.18 8.01
N TYR A 36 9.08 1.44 9.01
CA TYR A 36 9.02 -0.01 8.98
C TYR A 36 7.59 -0.51 8.84
N VAL A 37 6.69 0.04 9.65
CA VAL A 37 5.28 -0.40 9.63
C VAL A 37 4.64 -0.03 8.30
N ALA A 38 4.93 1.16 7.79
CA ALA A 38 4.40 1.59 6.49
C ALA A 38 4.88 0.67 5.36
N GLN A 39 6.14 0.23 5.41
CA GLN A 39 6.65 -0.70 4.40
C GLN A 39 5.95 -2.05 4.50
N GLN A 40 5.69 -2.53 5.72
CA GLN A 40 4.95 -3.78 5.90
C GLN A 40 3.52 -3.65 5.38
N PHE A 41 2.90 -2.50 5.60
CA PHE A 41 1.58 -2.22 5.08
C PHE A 41 1.58 -2.29 3.55
N VAL A 42 2.58 -1.67 2.92
CA VAL A 42 2.71 -1.67 1.45
C VAL A 42 2.94 -3.08 0.92
N GLU A 43 3.79 -3.87 1.58
CA GLU A 43 4.01 -5.25 1.14
C GLU A 43 2.71 -6.04 1.10
N ARG A 44 1.89 -5.87 2.12
CA ARG A 44 0.60 -6.55 2.20
C ARG A 44 -0.38 -6.01 1.16
N LEU A 45 -0.34 -4.70 0.93
CA LEU A 45 -1.19 -4.09 -0.08
C LEU A 45 -0.86 -4.65 -1.47
N VAL A 46 0.44 -4.79 -1.78
CA VAL A 46 0.85 -5.37 -3.07
C VAL A 46 0.30 -6.78 -3.22
N HIS A 47 0.46 -7.61 -2.19
CA HIS A 47 -0.08 -8.96 -2.24
C HIS A 47 -1.59 -8.99 -2.39
N TYR A 48 -2.28 -8.09 -1.69
CA TYR A 48 -3.73 -8.01 -1.78
C TYR A 48 -4.19 -7.67 -3.20
N ILE A 49 -3.63 -6.60 -3.78
CA ILE A 49 -4.11 -6.14 -5.10
C ILE A 49 -3.78 -7.12 -6.20
N LEU A 50 -2.76 -7.96 -6.02
CA LEU A 50 -2.41 -8.98 -7.01
C LEU A 50 -3.19 -10.27 -6.85
N SER A 51 -3.85 -10.47 -5.71
CA SER A 51 -4.54 -11.72 -5.42
C SER A 51 -6.06 -11.62 -5.48
N VAL A 52 -6.62 -10.42 -5.39
CA VAL A 52 -8.08 -10.29 -5.42
C VAL A 52 -8.60 -10.31 -6.85
N PRO A 53 -9.88 -10.72 -7.04
CA PRO A 53 -10.47 -10.73 -8.38
C PRO A 53 -10.53 -9.33 -9.00
N SER A 54 -10.51 -9.29 -10.31
CA SER A 54 -10.69 -8.05 -11.05
C SER A 54 -12.00 -7.38 -10.64
N GLY A 55 -11.95 -6.08 -10.42
CA GLY A 55 -13.14 -5.33 -10.02
C GLY A 55 -13.34 -5.21 -8.51
N SER A 56 -12.44 -5.79 -7.72
CA SER A 56 -12.54 -5.68 -6.26
C SER A 56 -12.27 -4.27 -5.74
N TYR A 57 -11.60 -3.46 -6.54
CA TYR A 57 -11.30 -2.07 -6.21
C TYR A 57 -11.12 -1.29 -7.51
N THR A 58 -11.14 0.05 -7.41
CA THR A 58 -10.90 0.89 -8.59
C THR A 58 -9.53 1.54 -8.48
N MET A 59 -9.01 1.99 -9.65
CA MET A 59 -7.76 2.74 -9.66
C MET A 59 -7.86 4.02 -8.84
N ALA A 60 -9.04 4.65 -8.85
CA ALA A 60 -9.26 5.86 -8.06
C ALA A 60 -9.16 5.57 -6.57
N GLN A 61 -9.71 4.46 -6.12
CA GLN A 61 -9.63 4.06 -4.72
C GLN A 61 -8.19 3.79 -4.30
N LEU A 62 -7.46 3.07 -5.15
CA LEU A 62 -6.07 2.75 -4.86
C LEU A 62 -5.21 4.02 -4.86
N SER A 63 -5.42 4.89 -5.84
CA SER A 63 -4.71 6.16 -5.92
C SER A 63 -4.93 7.00 -4.67
N HIS A 64 -6.18 7.10 -4.24
CA HIS A 64 -6.52 7.88 -3.06
C HIS A 64 -5.83 7.34 -1.81
N LEU A 65 -5.76 6.03 -1.70
CA LEU A 65 -5.08 5.40 -0.57
C LEU A 65 -3.58 5.69 -0.61
N LEU A 66 -2.96 5.54 -1.79
CA LEU A 66 -1.52 5.74 -1.94
C LEU A 66 -1.11 7.19 -1.68
N GLU A 67 -1.97 8.15 -2.00
CA GLU A 67 -1.67 9.57 -1.78
C GLU A 67 -1.49 9.91 -0.31
N GLN A 68 -1.98 9.07 0.58
CA GLN A 68 -1.84 9.30 2.02
C GLN A 68 -0.50 8.82 2.57
N LEU A 69 0.25 8.08 1.75
CA LEU A 69 1.58 7.63 2.13
C LEU A 69 2.59 8.72 1.79
N ASP A 70 3.71 8.76 2.52
CA ASP A 70 4.74 9.71 2.18
C ASP A 70 5.40 9.30 0.84
N PRO A 71 6.11 10.22 0.18
CA PRO A 71 6.69 9.92 -1.14
C PRO A 71 7.61 8.71 -1.16
N ARG A 72 8.40 8.50 -0.11
CA ARG A 72 9.31 7.36 -0.06
C ARG A 72 8.56 6.05 0.01
N THR A 73 7.47 6.03 0.76
CA THR A 73 6.65 4.84 0.86
C THR A 73 5.92 4.57 -0.45
N GLN A 74 5.52 5.62 -1.17
CA GLN A 74 4.93 5.45 -2.49
C GLN A 74 5.95 4.87 -3.48
N VAL A 75 7.20 5.33 -3.43
CA VAL A 75 8.27 4.75 -4.24
C VAL A 75 8.44 3.28 -3.91
N PHE A 76 8.42 2.95 -2.63
CA PHE A 76 8.55 1.57 -2.17
C PHE A 76 7.43 0.70 -2.74
N PHE A 77 6.20 1.22 -2.76
CA PHE A 77 5.06 0.50 -3.34
C PHE A 77 5.33 0.10 -4.79
N PHE A 78 5.75 1.05 -5.61
CA PHE A 78 5.97 0.76 -7.03
C PHE A 78 7.16 -0.17 -7.23
N LYS A 79 8.21 -0.05 -6.41
CA LYS A 79 9.34 -0.96 -6.48
C LYS A 79 8.93 -2.38 -6.12
N ARG A 80 8.15 -2.53 -5.06
CA ARG A 80 7.70 -3.86 -4.65
C ARG A 80 6.73 -4.46 -5.65
N LEU A 81 5.87 -3.63 -6.22
CA LEU A 81 4.94 -4.11 -7.25
C LEU A 81 5.72 -4.63 -8.47
N LYS A 82 6.72 -3.88 -8.89
CA LYS A 82 7.55 -4.27 -10.03
C LYS A 82 8.33 -5.54 -9.75
N GLU A 83 8.87 -5.69 -8.54
CA GLU A 83 9.62 -6.87 -8.16
C GLU A 83 8.74 -8.10 -8.03
N THR A 84 7.54 -7.91 -7.51
CA THR A 84 6.63 -9.02 -7.26
C THR A 84 5.95 -9.49 -8.55
N SER A 85 5.55 -8.57 -9.41
CA SER A 85 4.87 -8.89 -10.65
C SER A 85 5.14 -7.81 -11.69
N PRO A 86 6.27 -7.91 -12.40
CA PRO A 86 6.62 -6.91 -13.43
C PRO A 86 5.52 -6.71 -14.46
N GLU A 87 4.78 -7.77 -14.79
CA GLU A 87 3.73 -7.71 -15.80
C GLU A 87 2.53 -6.89 -15.32
N SER A 88 2.27 -6.93 -14.03
CA SER A 88 1.12 -6.19 -13.46
C SER A 88 1.33 -4.70 -13.49
N LEU A 89 2.57 -4.24 -13.64
CA LEU A 89 2.84 -2.81 -13.70
C LEU A 89 2.08 -2.13 -14.82
N LYS A 90 1.78 -2.86 -15.89
CA LYS A 90 0.99 -2.32 -16.99
C LYS A 90 -0.41 -1.91 -16.55
N ASP A 91 -1.01 -2.70 -15.66
CA ASP A 91 -2.36 -2.44 -15.17
C ASP A 91 -2.40 -1.22 -14.28
N PHE A 92 -1.26 -0.84 -13.71
CA PHE A 92 -1.15 0.29 -12.81
C PHE A 92 -0.44 1.48 -13.44
N ALA A 93 -0.28 1.45 -14.78
CA ALA A 93 0.41 2.49 -15.51
C ALA A 93 -0.13 3.89 -15.23
N PRO A 94 -1.46 4.12 -15.18
CA PRO A 94 -1.95 5.48 -14.88
C PRO A 94 -1.46 6.01 -13.53
N LEU A 95 -1.42 5.14 -12.51
CA LEU A 95 -0.90 5.54 -11.21
C LEU A 95 0.60 5.81 -11.28
N TYR A 96 1.32 4.93 -11.95
CA TYR A 96 2.77 5.02 -12.04
C TYR A 96 3.21 6.30 -12.77
N TYR A 97 2.56 6.61 -13.88
CA TYR A 97 2.91 7.82 -14.63
C TYR A 97 2.56 9.10 -13.87
N GLY A 98 1.43 9.10 -13.17
CA GLY A 98 1.09 10.23 -12.32
C GLY A 98 2.11 10.43 -11.22
N PHE A 99 2.52 9.34 -10.60
CA PHE A 99 3.52 9.38 -9.55
C PHE A 99 4.87 9.85 -10.10
N MET A 100 5.29 9.32 -11.24
CA MET A 100 6.55 9.73 -11.88
C MET A 100 6.59 11.22 -12.16
N ASN A 101 5.47 11.73 -12.64
CA ASN A 101 5.37 13.14 -13.00
C ASN A 101 5.53 14.03 -11.77
N GLU A 102 5.00 13.58 -10.64
CA GLU A 102 5.02 14.36 -9.41
C GLU A 102 6.31 14.17 -8.61
N PHE A 103 6.86 12.96 -8.61
CA PHE A 103 8.00 12.62 -7.76
C PHE A 103 9.19 12.13 -8.57
N HIS A 104 9.40 12.72 -9.74
CA HIS A 104 10.45 12.31 -10.65
C HIS A 104 11.82 12.23 -9.98
N SER A 105 12.16 13.22 -9.16
CA SER A 105 13.47 13.26 -8.52
C SER A 105 13.68 12.09 -7.54
N LEU A 106 12.61 11.60 -6.93
CA LEU A 106 12.71 10.47 -6.01
C LEU A 106 12.89 9.14 -6.72
N LEU A 107 12.40 9.04 -7.96
CA LEU A 107 12.51 7.81 -8.74
C LEU A 107 13.88 7.65 -9.38
N PHE A 108 14.53 8.76 -9.69
CA PHE A 108 15.76 8.74 -10.49
C PHE A 108 17.00 9.26 -9.77
N THR A 109 16.92 9.42 -8.46
CA THR A 109 18.09 9.79 -7.67
C THR A 109 18.70 8.59 -6.96
#